data_bdbce6ba400e9f1df9e53af736a90ae5
#
_entry.id   bdbce6ba400e9f1df9e53af736a90ae5
#
_cell.length_a   1.000
_cell.length_b   1.000
_cell.length_c   1.000
_cell.angle_alpha   90.00
_cell.angle_beta   90.00
_cell.angle_gamma   90.00
#
_symmetry.space_group_name_H-M   'P 1'
#
loop_
_entity.id
_entity.type
_entity.pdbx_description
1 polymer ?
#
loop_
_entity_poly.entity_id
_entity_poly.type
_entity_poly.pdbx_seq_one_letter_code
_entity_poly.pdbx_strand_id
1 'polypeptide(L)'
;MPEAASVQPVRATVGDSEFDRDTALTPREPGVYDIDLSAGWTIINAVNGGYLLAVLGRALADALPHRDPFSISAHYLTASQPGPAVVRTDVVRTGRTLSTGQASLFQYDEEGREVERIRVLASYGDLDALPDDVRTTAVPLALPPMDQCFGPQDGPAPVEGSSAITDRLMVRIDPATLGWALGAPSGKGEMRAWFGLADGRDADPLSLLLAVDALPPTAFEIGLSGWVPTVELTVHVRARPAPGPLRISVTTRNLAGGFLEEDAEVWDSADRLVAQSRQLARVRLG
;
A
#
# COMPACT_ATOMS: atom_id res chain seq x y z
N MET A 1 24.33 13.26 -36.00
CA MET A 1 23.10 12.77 -35.37
C MET A 1 22.98 13.50 -34.02
N PRO A 2 21.97 14.35 -33.77
CA PRO A 2 21.83 14.98 -32.46
C PRO A 2 21.32 13.94 -31.47
N GLU A 3 22.02 13.85 -30.36
CA GLU A 3 21.71 13.05 -29.18
C GLU A 3 20.35 13.47 -28.61
N ALA A 4 19.41 12.54 -28.54
CA ALA A 4 18.10 12.79 -27.95
C ALA A 4 18.30 13.07 -26.46
N ALA A 5 18.10 14.31 -26.04
CA ALA A 5 18.07 14.71 -24.66
C ALA A 5 16.96 13.91 -23.94
N SER A 6 17.35 13.04 -23.02
CA SER A 6 16.41 12.36 -22.14
C SER A 6 15.74 13.42 -21.24
N VAL A 7 14.48 13.73 -21.54
CA VAL A 7 13.64 14.55 -20.66
C VAL A 7 13.40 13.71 -19.41
N GLN A 8 14.09 14.03 -18.33
CA GLN A 8 13.76 13.45 -17.02
C GLN A 8 12.35 13.93 -16.63
N PRO A 9 11.46 13.03 -16.19
CA PRO A 9 10.14 13.44 -15.72
C PRO A 9 10.30 14.41 -14.53
N VAL A 10 9.54 15.51 -14.57
CA VAL A 10 9.47 16.46 -13.45
C VAL A 10 8.90 15.71 -12.26
N ARG A 11 9.68 15.54 -11.18
CA ARG A 11 9.19 14.92 -9.94
C ARG A 11 8.16 15.82 -9.27
N ALA A 12 6.98 15.28 -8.99
CA ALA A 12 5.97 15.96 -8.19
C ALA A 12 6.48 16.15 -6.75
N THR A 13 6.21 17.31 -6.16
CA THR A 13 6.49 17.58 -4.75
C THR A 13 5.39 17.04 -3.87
N VAL A 14 5.68 16.79 -2.58
CA VAL A 14 4.67 16.43 -1.59
C VAL A 14 3.60 17.54 -1.54
N GLY A 15 2.32 17.17 -1.72
CA GLY A 15 1.18 18.09 -1.81
C GLY A 15 0.64 18.32 -3.23
N ASP A 16 1.47 18.12 -4.28
CA ASP A 16 1.07 18.28 -5.68
C ASP A 16 0.86 16.95 -6.42
N SER A 17 1.19 15.81 -5.77
CA SER A 17 1.09 14.48 -6.35
C SER A 17 -0.34 13.98 -6.43
N GLU A 18 -0.58 13.00 -7.30
CA GLU A 18 -1.87 12.31 -7.38
C GLU A 18 -2.23 11.62 -6.06
N PHE A 19 -1.25 10.98 -5.42
CA PHE A 19 -1.43 10.33 -4.12
C PHE A 19 -1.85 11.33 -3.04
N ASP A 20 -1.23 12.51 -2.98
CA ASP A 20 -1.57 13.51 -1.96
C ASP A 20 -2.96 14.12 -2.20
N ARG A 21 -3.32 14.40 -3.46
CA ARG A 21 -4.67 14.91 -3.81
C ARG A 21 -5.74 13.87 -3.52
N ASP A 22 -5.52 12.62 -3.93
CA ASP A 22 -6.52 11.56 -3.85
C ASP A 22 -6.66 10.98 -2.42
N THR A 23 -5.69 11.23 -1.52
CA THR A 23 -5.81 10.91 -0.09
C THR A 23 -6.21 12.12 0.76
N ALA A 24 -6.39 13.31 0.16
CA ALA A 24 -6.76 14.52 0.89
C ALA A 24 -8.16 14.38 1.51
N LEU A 25 -8.29 14.88 2.74
CA LEU A 25 -9.53 14.83 3.51
C LEU A 25 -10.11 16.23 3.67
N THR A 26 -11.43 16.33 3.63
CA THR A 26 -12.15 17.56 3.94
C THR A 26 -12.75 17.44 5.35
N PRO A 27 -12.26 18.21 6.34
CA PRO A 27 -12.84 18.19 7.68
C PRO A 27 -14.31 18.61 7.64
N ARG A 28 -15.19 17.85 8.33
CA ARG A 28 -16.61 18.19 8.50
C ARG A 28 -16.89 18.67 9.92
N GLU A 29 -16.41 17.94 10.90
CA GLU A 29 -16.47 18.23 12.33
C GLU A 29 -15.31 17.52 13.04
N PRO A 30 -15.01 17.78 14.32
CA PRO A 30 -13.91 17.14 15.01
C PRO A 30 -13.94 15.62 14.90
N GLY A 31 -12.90 15.02 14.32
CA GLY A 31 -12.77 13.59 14.11
C GLY A 31 -13.62 13.00 12.98
N VAL A 32 -14.29 13.85 12.16
CA VAL A 32 -15.09 13.40 11.00
C VAL A 32 -14.64 14.12 9.74
N TYR A 33 -14.41 13.35 8.71
CA TYR A 33 -13.88 13.84 7.43
C TYR A 33 -14.68 13.28 6.27
N ASP A 34 -14.84 14.10 5.23
CA ASP A 34 -15.33 13.68 3.93
C ASP A 34 -14.17 13.40 2.98
N ILE A 35 -14.35 12.40 2.13
CA ILE A 35 -13.45 12.07 1.03
C ILE A 35 -14.26 11.58 -0.16
N ASP A 36 -13.76 11.83 -1.37
CA ASP A 36 -14.20 11.19 -2.60
C ASP A 36 -13.12 10.18 -3.02
N LEU A 37 -13.39 8.88 -2.85
CA LEU A 37 -12.46 7.82 -3.18
C LEU A 37 -12.24 7.77 -4.69
N SER A 38 -11.02 8.07 -5.12
CA SER A 38 -10.68 8.16 -6.54
C SER A 38 -10.71 6.78 -7.22
N ALA A 39 -11.36 6.72 -8.40
CA ALA A 39 -11.40 5.53 -9.25
C ALA A 39 -10.00 5.13 -9.78
N GLY A 40 -9.03 6.06 -9.76
CA GLY A 40 -7.65 5.79 -10.16
C GLY A 40 -6.91 4.81 -9.25
N TRP A 41 -7.45 4.49 -8.08
CA TRP A 41 -6.83 3.55 -7.12
C TRP A 41 -7.61 2.23 -7.01
N THR A 42 -8.25 1.80 -8.10
CA THR A 42 -9.01 0.53 -8.12
C THR A 42 -8.18 -0.64 -8.62
N ILE A 43 -8.47 -1.81 -8.04
CA ILE A 43 -8.06 -3.11 -8.55
C ILE A 43 -9.34 -3.81 -9.00
N ILE A 44 -9.48 -4.06 -10.31
CA ILE A 44 -10.70 -4.59 -10.93
C ILE A 44 -11.90 -3.68 -10.57
N ASN A 45 -12.72 -4.06 -9.59
CA ASN A 45 -13.97 -3.40 -9.22
C ASN A 45 -13.97 -2.90 -7.77
N ALA A 46 -12.84 -2.84 -7.11
CA ALA A 46 -12.73 -2.40 -5.71
C ALA A 46 -11.58 -1.42 -5.52
N VAL A 47 -11.74 -0.50 -4.59
CA VAL A 47 -10.66 0.40 -4.18
C VAL A 47 -9.57 -0.40 -3.47
N ASN A 48 -8.29 -0.14 -3.80
CA ASN A 48 -7.13 -0.84 -3.23
C ASN A 48 -7.06 -0.65 -1.70
N GLY A 49 -6.74 -1.73 -1.00
CA GLY A 49 -6.68 -1.75 0.46
C GLY A 49 -5.60 -0.86 1.05
N GLY A 50 -4.41 -0.83 0.45
CA GLY A 50 -3.30 0.01 0.88
C GLY A 50 -3.58 1.51 0.67
N TYR A 51 -4.28 1.89 -0.42
CA TYR A 51 -4.75 3.26 -0.59
C TYR A 51 -5.77 3.64 0.49
N LEU A 52 -6.76 2.78 0.80
CA LEU A 52 -7.68 3.02 1.91
C LEU A 52 -6.97 3.15 3.25
N LEU A 53 -5.93 2.34 3.46
CA LEU A 53 -5.12 2.41 4.67
C LEU A 53 -4.37 3.75 4.77
N ALA A 54 -3.86 4.27 3.65
CA ALA A 54 -3.22 5.59 3.61
C ALA A 54 -4.22 6.73 3.89
N VAL A 55 -5.46 6.63 3.39
CA VAL A 55 -6.55 7.58 3.69
C VAL A 55 -6.84 7.61 5.19
N LEU A 56 -7.04 6.43 5.81
CA LEU A 56 -7.29 6.34 7.27
C LEU A 56 -6.06 6.77 8.07
N GLY A 57 -4.86 6.46 7.57
CA GLY A 57 -3.61 6.93 8.15
C GLY A 57 -3.50 8.45 8.17
N ARG A 58 -3.92 9.12 7.09
CA ARG A 58 -3.95 10.59 7.02
C ARG A 58 -4.96 11.18 8.02
N ALA A 59 -6.14 10.59 8.16
CA ALA A 59 -7.14 11.03 9.14
C ALA A 59 -6.61 10.93 10.57
N LEU A 60 -5.90 9.86 10.90
CA LEU A 60 -5.29 9.67 12.22
C LEU A 60 -4.10 10.61 12.46
N ALA A 61 -3.31 10.94 11.42
CA ALA A 61 -2.24 11.92 11.53
C ALA A 61 -2.76 13.34 11.81
N ASP A 62 -3.98 13.66 11.34
CA ASP A 62 -4.65 14.93 11.63
C ASP A 62 -5.28 14.93 13.04
N ALA A 63 -5.87 13.81 13.47
CA ALA A 63 -6.58 13.70 14.74
C ALA A 63 -5.65 13.52 15.97
N LEU A 64 -4.44 12.98 15.78
CA LEU A 64 -3.49 12.67 16.84
C LEU A 64 -2.39 13.74 16.95
N PRO A 65 -1.80 13.95 18.14
CA PRO A 65 -0.69 14.89 18.31
C PRO A 65 0.63 14.42 17.65
N HIS A 66 0.73 13.14 17.28
CA HIS A 66 1.86 12.53 16.60
C HIS A 66 1.49 12.24 15.14
N ARG A 67 2.43 12.49 14.23
CA ARG A 67 2.13 12.52 12.78
C ARG A 67 2.46 11.24 12.01
N ASP A 68 3.36 10.40 12.55
CA ASP A 68 3.85 9.24 11.80
C ASP A 68 3.23 7.95 12.32
N PRO A 69 2.67 7.09 11.44
CA PRO A 69 2.20 5.77 11.84
C PRO A 69 3.39 4.89 12.25
N PHE A 70 3.36 4.29 13.45
CA PHE A 70 4.32 3.27 13.86
C PHE A 70 3.76 1.88 13.64
N SER A 71 2.46 1.72 13.91
CA SER A 71 1.71 0.51 13.67
C SER A 71 0.27 0.86 13.29
N ILE A 72 -0.26 0.19 12.30
CA ILE A 72 -1.66 0.27 11.92
C ILE A 72 -2.17 -1.13 11.57
N SER A 73 -3.25 -1.54 12.22
CA SER A 73 -3.91 -2.83 12.00
C SER A 73 -5.31 -2.59 11.46
N ALA A 74 -5.60 -3.14 10.29
CA ALA A 74 -6.82 -2.92 9.53
C ALA A 74 -7.63 -4.20 9.36
N HIS A 75 -8.95 -4.11 9.53
CA HIS A 75 -9.91 -5.14 9.14
C HIS A 75 -10.75 -4.63 7.98
N TYR A 76 -10.70 -5.33 6.84
CA TYR A 76 -11.47 -5.03 5.64
C TYR A 76 -12.81 -5.76 5.72
N LEU A 77 -13.87 -5.03 6.00
CA LEU A 77 -15.20 -5.59 6.31
C LEU A 77 -16.03 -5.83 5.05
N THR A 78 -15.93 -4.91 4.11
CA THR A 78 -16.65 -4.96 2.84
C THR A 78 -15.87 -4.18 1.79
N ALA A 79 -15.86 -4.64 0.54
CA ALA A 79 -15.18 -3.94 -0.56
C ALA A 79 -15.68 -2.49 -0.71
N SER A 80 -14.74 -1.54 -0.76
CA SER A 80 -15.04 -0.13 -1.01
C SER A 80 -15.15 0.13 -2.51
N GLN A 81 -15.99 1.10 -2.87
CA GLN A 81 -16.20 1.56 -4.23
C GLN A 81 -15.66 2.99 -4.39
N PRO A 82 -15.28 3.40 -5.61
CA PRO A 82 -15.04 4.82 -5.88
C PRO A 82 -16.24 5.69 -5.54
N GLY A 83 -15.98 6.93 -5.13
CA GLY A 83 -17.01 7.91 -4.81
C GLY A 83 -17.02 8.32 -3.34
N PRO A 84 -18.09 9.01 -2.89
CA PRO A 84 -18.17 9.62 -1.58
C PRO A 84 -18.02 8.62 -0.43
N ALA A 85 -17.23 9.00 0.57
CA ALA A 85 -17.07 8.24 1.81
C ALA A 85 -16.88 9.20 3.00
N VAL A 86 -17.10 8.67 4.20
CA VAL A 86 -16.91 9.39 5.46
C VAL A 86 -15.91 8.62 6.31
N VAL A 87 -14.89 9.33 6.79
CA VAL A 87 -13.94 8.79 7.77
C VAL A 87 -14.28 9.34 9.14
N ARG A 88 -14.32 8.47 10.14
CA ARG A 88 -14.46 8.85 11.56
C ARG A 88 -13.26 8.35 12.33
N THR A 89 -12.71 9.23 13.17
CA THR A 89 -11.58 8.93 14.05
C THR A 89 -11.99 9.07 15.52
N ASP A 90 -11.35 8.27 16.36
CA ASP A 90 -11.46 8.40 17.82
C ASP A 90 -10.07 8.28 18.46
N VAL A 91 -9.76 9.21 19.37
CA VAL A 91 -8.48 9.25 20.09
C VAL A 91 -8.60 8.34 21.31
N VAL A 92 -8.07 7.12 21.21
CA VAL A 92 -8.12 6.12 22.28
C VAL A 92 -7.19 6.50 23.44
N ARG A 93 -5.99 7.00 23.13
CA ARG A 93 -4.99 7.40 24.13
C ARG A 93 -4.03 8.43 23.57
N THR A 94 -3.78 9.48 24.32
CA THR A 94 -2.69 10.43 24.07
C THR A 94 -1.57 10.21 25.10
N GLY A 95 -0.36 9.92 24.61
CA GLY A 95 0.85 9.79 25.42
C GLY A 95 1.90 10.83 25.04
N ARG A 96 3.02 10.83 25.74
CA ARG A 96 4.11 11.77 25.47
C ARG A 96 4.89 11.43 24.20
N THR A 97 5.11 10.15 23.92
CA THR A 97 5.91 9.65 22.79
C THR A 97 5.09 8.86 21.79
N LEU A 98 3.94 8.34 22.21
CA LEU A 98 3.03 7.54 21.37
C LEU A 98 1.60 7.90 21.71
N SER A 99 0.77 8.02 20.71
CA SER A 99 -0.69 8.11 20.80
C SER A 99 -1.32 6.93 20.07
N THR A 100 -2.50 6.53 20.53
CA THR A 100 -3.28 5.46 19.89
C THR A 100 -4.63 6.03 19.48
N GLY A 101 -5.01 5.78 18.25
CA GLY A 101 -6.31 6.15 17.70
C GLY A 101 -6.91 5.03 16.90
N GLN A 102 -8.21 5.09 16.70
CA GLN A 102 -8.92 4.23 15.75
C GLN A 102 -9.58 5.10 14.68
N ALA A 103 -9.78 4.51 13.50
CA ALA A 103 -10.52 5.15 12.42
C ALA A 103 -11.36 4.11 11.68
N SER A 104 -12.49 4.55 11.13
CA SER A 104 -13.37 3.75 10.27
C SER A 104 -13.79 4.56 9.06
N LEU A 105 -13.92 3.88 7.92
CA LEU A 105 -14.44 4.47 6.68
C LEU A 105 -15.79 3.87 6.37
N PHE A 106 -16.73 4.74 6.05
CA PHE A 106 -18.11 4.41 5.74
C PHE A 106 -18.49 4.89 4.34
N GLN A 107 -19.34 4.11 3.69
CA GLN A 107 -20.03 4.50 2.46
C GLN A 107 -21.52 4.18 2.60
N TYR A 108 -22.35 4.78 1.75
CA TYR A 108 -23.78 4.46 1.69
C TYR A 108 -24.03 3.41 0.60
N ASP A 109 -24.87 2.42 0.90
CA ASP A 109 -25.35 1.45 -0.09
C ASP A 109 -26.47 2.03 -0.96
N GLU A 110 -26.98 1.24 -1.91
CA GLU A 110 -28.05 1.64 -2.83
C GLU A 110 -29.36 1.98 -2.11
N GLU A 111 -29.58 1.42 -0.92
CA GLU A 111 -30.74 1.72 -0.06
C GLU A 111 -30.50 2.92 0.88
N GLY A 112 -29.34 3.58 0.76
CA GLY A 112 -28.98 4.73 1.59
C GLY A 112 -28.57 4.38 3.03
N ARG A 113 -28.28 3.11 3.33
CA ARG A 113 -27.79 2.68 4.65
C ARG A 113 -26.28 2.88 4.71
N GLU A 114 -25.80 3.35 5.85
CA GLU A 114 -24.37 3.49 6.11
C GLU A 114 -23.74 2.11 6.31
N VAL A 115 -22.67 1.83 5.57
CA VAL A 115 -21.93 0.57 5.60
C VAL A 115 -20.48 0.86 5.96
N GLU A 116 -19.99 0.28 7.03
CA GLU A 116 -18.59 0.33 7.39
C GLU A 116 -17.76 -0.57 6.47
N ARG A 117 -16.77 0.01 5.80
CA ARG A 117 -15.93 -0.68 4.81
C ARG A 117 -14.64 -1.23 5.42
N ILE A 118 -13.99 -0.42 6.24
CA ILE A 118 -12.71 -0.75 6.86
C ILE A 118 -12.64 -0.09 8.24
N ARG A 119 -12.01 -0.78 9.19
CA ARG A 119 -11.71 -0.27 10.54
C ARG A 119 -10.26 -0.50 10.86
N VAL A 120 -9.63 0.49 11.50
CA VAL A 120 -8.23 0.42 11.92
C VAL A 120 -8.05 0.80 13.38
N LEU A 121 -7.04 0.19 14.02
CA LEU A 121 -6.44 0.63 15.27
C LEU A 121 -4.96 0.90 15.01
N ALA A 122 -4.47 2.07 15.44
CA ALA A 122 -3.11 2.51 15.11
C ALA A 122 -2.40 3.17 16.29
N SER A 123 -1.08 3.04 16.30
CA SER A 123 -0.18 3.76 17.18
C SER A 123 0.69 4.71 16.36
N TYR A 124 0.73 5.98 16.79
CA TYR A 124 1.43 7.07 16.14
C TYR A 124 2.53 7.63 17.01
N GLY A 125 3.63 8.01 16.40
CA GLY A 125 4.79 8.60 17.05
C GLY A 125 5.43 9.68 16.18
N ASP A 126 6.68 10.00 16.45
CA ASP A 126 7.52 10.87 15.65
C ASP A 126 8.77 10.08 15.23
N LEU A 127 8.83 9.67 13.95
CA LEU A 127 9.95 8.88 13.43
C LEU A 127 11.26 9.66 13.48
N ASP A 128 11.22 10.98 13.33
CA ASP A 128 12.40 11.83 13.33
C ASP A 128 12.97 12.02 14.76
N ALA A 129 12.18 11.73 15.80
CA ALA A 129 12.61 11.78 17.20
C ALA A 129 13.21 10.46 17.71
N LEU A 130 13.19 9.41 16.90
CA LEU A 130 13.76 8.12 17.28
C LEU A 130 15.29 8.19 17.26
N PRO A 131 15.98 7.48 18.21
CA PRO A 131 17.42 7.36 18.15
C PRO A 131 17.84 6.55 16.93
N ASP A 132 18.97 6.91 16.34
CA ASP A 132 19.64 6.16 15.25
C ASP A 132 20.38 4.94 15.84
N ASP A 133 19.63 4.00 16.42
CA ASP A 133 20.13 2.75 17.02
C ASP A 133 19.43 1.57 16.37
N VAL A 134 19.87 1.22 15.14
CA VAL A 134 19.30 0.10 14.41
C VAL A 134 20.08 -1.18 14.67
N ARG A 135 19.39 -2.20 15.19
CA ARG A 135 19.91 -3.57 15.34
C ARG A 135 19.04 -4.50 14.51
N THR A 136 19.59 -5.03 13.43
CA THR A 136 18.85 -5.87 12.51
C THR A 136 19.65 -7.10 12.11
N THR A 137 18.94 -8.21 11.90
CA THR A 137 19.43 -9.39 11.20
C THR A 137 18.87 -9.51 9.79
N ALA A 138 17.97 -8.58 9.42
CA ALA A 138 17.40 -8.53 8.07
C ALA A 138 18.48 -8.12 7.08
N VAL A 139 18.43 -8.73 5.90
CA VAL A 139 19.38 -8.49 4.81
C VAL A 139 18.68 -7.67 3.73
N PRO A 140 19.28 -6.55 3.28
CA PRO A 140 18.65 -5.74 2.24
C PRO A 140 18.30 -6.56 1.00
N LEU A 141 17.10 -6.34 0.49
CA LEU A 141 16.59 -7.03 -0.68
C LEU A 141 17.44 -6.67 -1.91
N ALA A 142 18.09 -7.65 -2.50
CA ALA A 142 18.78 -7.49 -3.76
C ALA A 142 17.82 -7.75 -4.92
N LEU A 143 17.72 -6.81 -5.86
CA LEU A 143 16.95 -6.92 -7.09
C LEU A 143 17.85 -6.69 -8.31
N PRO A 144 17.52 -7.26 -9.47
CA PRO A 144 18.12 -6.85 -10.73
C PRO A 144 17.95 -5.34 -10.96
N PRO A 145 18.79 -4.68 -11.78
CA PRO A 145 18.56 -3.32 -12.22
C PRO A 145 17.12 -3.14 -12.74
N MET A 146 16.53 -1.97 -12.47
CA MET A 146 15.12 -1.70 -12.74
C MET A 146 14.75 -1.90 -14.21
N ASP A 147 15.64 -1.58 -15.14
CA ASP A 147 15.48 -1.76 -16.58
C ASP A 147 15.50 -3.24 -17.03
N GLN A 148 15.94 -4.15 -16.18
CA GLN A 148 15.88 -5.60 -16.38
C GLN A 148 14.65 -6.24 -15.70
N CYS A 149 13.88 -5.46 -14.93
CA CYS A 149 12.66 -5.90 -14.28
C CYS A 149 11.44 -5.60 -15.17
N PHE A 150 10.38 -6.38 -14.99
CA PHE A 150 9.18 -6.33 -15.82
C PHE A 150 8.12 -5.39 -15.24
N GLY A 151 7.59 -4.48 -16.04
CA GLY A 151 6.51 -3.58 -15.67
C GLY A 151 5.26 -3.74 -16.53
N PRO A 152 4.14 -3.13 -16.17
CA PRO A 152 2.88 -3.20 -16.94
C PRO A 152 3.05 -2.80 -18.41
N GLN A 153 3.92 -1.85 -18.69
CA GLN A 153 4.20 -1.37 -20.06
C GLN A 153 4.93 -2.39 -20.95
N ASP A 154 5.53 -3.42 -20.38
CA ASP A 154 6.25 -4.48 -21.10
C ASP A 154 5.32 -5.65 -21.46
N GLY A 155 4.08 -5.62 -20.98
CA GLY A 155 3.03 -6.60 -21.23
C GLY A 155 2.09 -6.20 -22.37
N PRO A 156 1.09 -7.03 -22.67
CA PRO A 156 0.01 -6.66 -23.59
C PRO A 156 -0.73 -5.42 -23.07
N ALA A 157 -1.28 -4.63 -23.98
CA ALA A 157 -2.06 -3.46 -23.62
C ALA A 157 -3.14 -3.80 -22.58
N PRO A 158 -3.39 -2.91 -21.59
CA PRO A 158 -4.42 -3.14 -20.58
C PRO A 158 -5.76 -3.46 -21.22
N VAL A 159 -6.42 -4.52 -20.75
CA VAL A 159 -7.79 -4.85 -21.18
C VAL A 159 -8.74 -3.86 -20.47
N GLU A 160 -9.79 -3.43 -21.16
CA GLU A 160 -10.84 -2.61 -20.57
C GLU A 160 -11.38 -3.26 -19.28
N GLY A 161 -11.36 -2.52 -18.16
CA GLY A 161 -11.64 -3.04 -16.82
C GLY A 161 -10.42 -3.58 -16.07
N SER A 162 -9.20 -3.38 -16.59
CA SER A 162 -7.96 -3.65 -15.83
C SER A 162 -7.82 -2.70 -14.63
N SER A 163 -6.92 -3.05 -13.71
CA SER A 163 -6.70 -2.29 -12.47
C SER A 163 -6.17 -0.89 -12.75
N ALA A 164 -6.95 0.15 -12.48
CA ALA A 164 -6.56 1.54 -12.71
C ALA A 164 -5.35 1.98 -11.88
N ILE A 165 -5.11 1.32 -10.74
CA ILE A 165 -3.95 1.58 -9.87
C ILE A 165 -2.61 1.39 -10.61
N THR A 166 -2.56 0.59 -11.67
CA THR A 166 -1.33 0.38 -12.45
C THR A 166 -0.81 1.65 -13.11
N ASP A 167 -1.70 2.61 -13.40
CA ASP A 167 -1.32 3.91 -13.97
C ASP A 167 -0.77 4.87 -12.92
N ARG A 168 -1.02 4.60 -11.64
CA ARG A 168 -0.59 5.39 -10.48
C ARG A 168 0.73 4.93 -9.89
N LEU A 169 1.16 3.71 -10.23
CA LEU A 169 2.33 3.06 -9.64
C LEU A 169 3.40 2.77 -10.67
N MET A 170 4.63 3.02 -10.30
CA MET A 170 5.81 2.47 -10.96
C MET A 170 6.15 1.16 -10.25
N VAL A 171 5.72 0.03 -10.83
CA VAL A 171 6.05 -1.31 -10.34
C VAL A 171 6.89 -2.03 -11.40
N ARG A 172 8.05 -2.57 -10.98
CA ARG A 172 8.95 -3.35 -11.85
C ARG A 172 9.28 -4.66 -11.16
N ILE A 173 8.62 -5.73 -11.59
CA ILE A 173 8.71 -7.07 -10.96
C ILE A 173 10.01 -7.75 -11.39
N ASP A 174 10.69 -8.39 -10.43
CA ASP A 174 11.85 -9.24 -10.67
C ASP A 174 11.45 -10.42 -11.58
N PRO A 175 12.11 -10.61 -12.73
CA PRO A 175 11.83 -11.73 -13.63
C PRO A 175 11.82 -13.11 -12.95
N ALA A 176 12.60 -13.29 -11.89
CA ALA A 176 12.65 -14.54 -11.14
C ALA A 176 11.36 -14.87 -10.37
N THR A 177 10.46 -13.87 -10.18
CA THR A 177 9.16 -14.01 -9.50
C THR A 177 7.98 -13.64 -10.40
N LEU A 178 8.15 -13.71 -11.72
CA LEU A 178 7.14 -13.38 -12.73
C LEU A 178 6.52 -14.62 -13.39
N GLY A 179 6.90 -15.82 -12.96
CA GLY A 179 6.49 -17.07 -13.61
C GLY A 179 4.99 -17.24 -13.74
N TRP A 180 4.23 -16.77 -12.77
CA TRP A 180 2.76 -16.80 -12.79
C TRP A 180 2.15 -16.07 -14.00
N ALA A 181 2.70 -14.93 -14.39
CA ALA A 181 2.21 -14.16 -15.54
C ALA A 181 2.51 -14.85 -16.89
N LEU A 182 3.47 -15.77 -16.89
CA LEU A 182 3.88 -16.56 -18.06
C LEU A 182 3.26 -17.96 -18.07
N GLY A 183 2.34 -18.26 -17.13
CA GLY A 183 1.70 -19.57 -16.99
C GLY A 183 2.59 -20.65 -16.40
N ALA A 184 3.70 -20.28 -15.76
CA ALA A 184 4.68 -21.15 -15.14
C ALA A 184 5.05 -20.67 -13.72
N PRO A 185 4.09 -20.67 -12.78
CA PRO A 185 4.32 -20.21 -11.41
C PRO A 185 5.44 -21.03 -10.74
N SER A 186 6.29 -20.37 -9.97
CA SER A 186 7.48 -20.98 -9.37
C SER A 186 7.15 -21.96 -8.23
N GLY A 187 5.98 -21.85 -7.63
CA GLY A 187 5.58 -22.58 -6.43
C GLY A 187 6.22 -22.07 -5.14
N LYS A 188 7.05 -21.00 -5.20
CA LYS A 188 7.79 -20.49 -4.03
C LYS A 188 6.98 -19.52 -3.18
N GLY A 189 5.86 -18.98 -3.70
CA GLY A 189 5.04 -18.02 -2.97
C GLY A 189 5.80 -16.74 -2.63
N GLU A 190 6.63 -16.26 -3.54
CA GLU A 190 7.43 -15.05 -3.39
C GLU A 190 7.20 -14.09 -4.55
N MET A 191 7.09 -12.79 -4.26
CA MET A 191 7.03 -11.73 -5.24
C MET A 191 7.96 -10.61 -4.85
N ARG A 192 8.78 -10.12 -5.79
CA ARG A 192 9.78 -9.07 -5.55
C ARG A 192 9.67 -8.01 -6.62
N ALA A 193 9.74 -6.75 -6.23
CA ALA A 193 9.65 -5.65 -7.19
C ALA A 193 10.32 -4.37 -6.69
N TRP A 194 10.69 -3.51 -7.64
CA TRP A 194 10.84 -2.08 -7.44
C TRP A 194 9.47 -1.42 -7.40
N PHE A 195 9.34 -0.42 -6.55
CA PHE A 195 8.11 0.33 -6.36
C PHE A 195 8.36 1.83 -6.26
N GLY A 196 7.44 2.61 -6.80
CA GLY A 196 7.35 4.07 -6.66
C GLY A 196 5.98 4.57 -7.09
N LEU A 197 5.74 5.85 -6.91
CA LEU A 197 4.58 6.53 -7.48
C LEU A 197 4.90 6.96 -8.93
N ALA A 198 3.94 6.82 -9.84
CA ALA A 198 4.18 7.02 -11.28
C ALA A 198 4.53 8.49 -11.62
N ASP A 199 4.06 9.45 -10.83
CA ASP A 199 4.37 10.87 -10.95
C ASP A 199 5.75 11.25 -10.36
N GLY A 200 6.51 10.27 -9.86
CA GLY A 200 7.86 10.45 -9.33
C GLY A 200 7.92 11.07 -7.92
N ARG A 201 6.80 11.17 -7.21
CA ARG A 201 6.78 11.58 -5.82
C ARG A 201 7.59 10.59 -4.97
N ASP A 202 8.52 11.10 -4.16
CA ASP A 202 9.25 10.27 -3.21
C ASP A 202 8.32 9.68 -2.14
N ALA A 203 8.65 8.47 -1.68
CA ALA A 203 7.87 7.81 -0.63
C ALA A 203 7.98 8.53 0.72
N ASP A 204 6.92 8.43 1.51
CA ASP A 204 6.83 8.92 2.89
C ASP A 204 6.16 7.87 3.80
N PRO A 205 6.04 8.09 5.12
CA PRO A 205 5.42 7.12 6.02
C PRO A 205 3.98 6.73 5.66
N LEU A 206 3.19 7.62 5.04
CA LEU A 206 1.82 7.32 4.60
C LEU A 206 1.80 6.48 3.33
N SER A 207 2.66 6.79 2.36
CA SER A 207 2.75 5.98 1.13
C SER A 207 3.35 4.59 1.36
N LEU A 208 4.07 4.35 2.47
CA LEU A 208 4.48 3.00 2.87
C LEU A 208 3.26 2.11 3.20
N LEU A 209 2.15 2.69 3.66
CA LEU A 209 0.90 1.96 3.89
C LEU A 209 0.27 1.46 2.58
N LEU A 210 0.45 2.21 1.49
CA LEU A 210 0.09 1.78 0.15
C LEU A 210 1.07 0.73 -0.38
N ALA A 211 2.38 0.95 -0.19
CA ALA A 211 3.44 0.13 -0.77
C ALA A 211 3.36 -1.35 -0.35
N VAL A 212 2.99 -1.62 0.90
CA VAL A 212 2.87 -3.00 1.42
C VAL A 212 1.72 -3.82 0.82
N ASP A 213 0.77 -3.16 0.13
CA ASP A 213 -0.42 -3.78 -0.49
C ASP A 213 -0.48 -3.48 -2.01
N ALA A 214 0.67 -3.16 -2.60
CA ALA A 214 0.74 -2.69 -4.00
C ALA A 214 1.08 -3.79 -5.01
N LEU A 215 1.68 -4.91 -4.57
CA LEU A 215 2.06 -6.00 -5.46
C LEU A 215 0.90 -6.96 -5.69
N PRO A 216 0.91 -7.70 -6.82
CA PRO A 216 -0.02 -8.80 -7.03
C PRO A 216 0.10 -9.84 -5.91
N PRO A 217 -1.00 -10.58 -5.58
CA PRO A 217 -0.98 -11.59 -4.53
C PRO A 217 0.04 -12.71 -4.80
N THR A 218 0.80 -13.13 -3.80
CA THR A 218 1.73 -14.27 -3.89
C THR A 218 1.03 -15.60 -4.17
N ALA A 219 -0.30 -15.64 -3.98
CA ALA A 219 -1.15 -16.76 -4.39
C ALA A 219 -0.94 -17.13 -5.87
N PHE A 220 -0.63 -16.16 -6.74
CA PHE A 220 -0.37 -16.41 -8.15
C PHE A 220 0.90 -17.24 -8.36
N GLU A 221 1.96 -17.00 -7.57
CA GLU A 221 3.21 -17.77 -7.63
C GLU A 221 3.12 -19.19 -7.08
N ILE A 222 2.05 -19.52 -6.35
CA ILE A 222 1.73 -20.89 -5.95
C ILE A 222 0.67 -21.55 -6.84
N GLY A 223 0.40 -20.96 -8.02
CA GLY A 223 -0.46 -21.52 -9.05
C GLY A 223 -1.95 -21.27 -8.88
N LEU A 224 -2.34 -20.31 -8.03
CA LEU A 224 -3.73 -19.89 -7.86
C LEU A 224 -4.01 -18.66 -8.71
N SER A 225 -5.27 -18.41 -8.98
CA SER A 225 -5.73 -17.26 -9.77
C SER A 225 -7.02 -16.69 -9.20
N GLY A 226 -7.38 -15.49 -9.64
CA GLY A 226 -8.63 -14.83 -9.27
C GLY A 226 -8.48 -13.80 -8.15
N TRP A 227 -9.59 -13.38 -7.61
CA TRP A 227 -9.64 -12.35 -6.59
C TRP A 227 -9.20 -12.88 -5.23
N VAL A 228 -8.23 -12.22 -4.60
CA VAL A 228 -7.65 -12.57 -3.30
C VAL A 228 -7.84 -11.39 -2.34
N PRO A 229 -9.06 -11.22 -1.78
CA PRO A 229 -9.33 -10.09 -0.88
C PRO A 229 -8.59 -10.24 0.45
N THR A 230 -8.00 -9.14 0.89
CA THR A 230 -7.43 -9.00 2.23
C THR A 230 -8.56 -8.98 3.27
N VAL A 231 -8.40 -9.74 4.33
CA VAL A 231 -9.29 -9.78 5.50
C VAL A 231 -8.75 -8.89 6.60
N GLU A 232 -7.45 -9.02 6.88
CA GLU A 232 -6.72 -8.24 7.88
C GLU A 232 -5.33 -7.91 7.34
N LEU A 233 -4.85 -6.70 7.66
CA LEU A 233 -3.50 -6.25 7.34
C LEU A 233 -2.93 -5.43 8.50
N THR A 234 -1.82 -5.87 9.06
CA THR A 234 -1.05 -5.11 10.04
C THR A 234 0.25 -4.62 9.42
N VAL A 235 0.52 -3.32 9.54
CA VAL A 235 1.72 -2.65 9.02
C VAL A 235 2.51 -2.04 10.18
N HIS A 236 3.82 -2.21 10.15
CA HIS A 236 4.78 -1.50 11.00
C HIS A 236 5.66 -0.61 10.14
N VAL A 237 5.58 0.70 10.33
CA VAL A 237 6.50 1.66 9.73
C VAL A 237 7.70 1.83 10.67
N ARG A 238 8.90 1.63 10.15
CA ARG A 238 10.14 1.53 10.94
C ARG A 238 11.02 2.77 10.83
N ALA A 239 10.95 3.47 9.70
CA ALA A 239 11.72 4.68 9.44
C ALA A 239 11.04 5.51 8.35
N ARG A 240 11.36 6.80 8.29
CA ARG A 240 11.07 7.63 7.13
C ARG A 240 11.96 7.19 5.96
N PRO A 241 11.40 6.83 4.80
CA PRO A 241 12.21 6.36 3.67
C PRO A 241 13.12 7.44 3.11
N ALA A 242 14.31 7.04 2.65
CA ALA A 242 15.17 7.89 1.82
C ALA A 242 14.52 8.12 0.46
N PRO A 243 14.80 9.27 -0.22
CA PRO A 243 14.31 9.53 -1.56
C PRO A 243 14.71 8.45 -2.58
N GLY A 244 13.84 8.21 -3.55
CA GLY A 244 14.05 7.23 -4.61
C GLY A 244 13.13 6.01 -4.50
N PRO A 245 13.30 5.03 -5.43
CA PRO A 245 12.44 3.86 -5.49
C PRO A 245 12.64 2.94 -4.30
N LEU A 246 11.55 2.31 -3.89
CA LEU A 246 11.54 1.27 -2.86
C LEU A 246 11.76 -0.11 -3.49
N ARG A 247 12.23 -1.06 -2.70
CA ARG A 247 12.29 -2.49 -3.03
C ARG A 247 11.34 -3.23 -2.09
N ILE A 248 10.48 -4.03 -2.66
CA ILE A 248 9.46 -4.78 -1.90
C ILE A 248 9.65 -6.27 -2.16
N SER A 249 9.61 -7.05 -1.08
CA SER A 249 9.47 -8.49 -1.10
C SER A 249 8.20 -8.86 -0.38
N VAL A 250 7.35 -9.70 -1.00
CA VAL A 250 6.16 -10.29 -0.38
C VAL A 250 6.29 -11.80 -0.45
N THR A 251 6.03 -12.48 0.66
CA THR A 251 6.14 -13.93 0.74
C THR A 251 4.93 -14.56 1.42
N THR A 252 4.55 -15.76 0.95
CA THR A 252 3.60 -16.64 1.65
C THR A 252 4.23 -17.99 1.92
N ARG A 253 3.86 -18.61 3.02
CA ARG A 253 4.36 -19.94 3.41
C ARG A 253 3.25 -20.93 3.68
N ASN A 254 2.03 -20.45 3.90
CA ASN A 254 0.95 -21.31 4.33
C ASN A 254 -0.38 -20.89 3.71
N LEU A 255 -1.00 -21.83 3.01
CA LEU A 255 -2.39 -21.72 2.56
C LEU A 255 -3.18 -22.85 3.23
N ALA A 256 -4.12 -22.50 4.10
CA ALA A 256 -4.92 -23.47 4.82
C ALA A 256 -6.38 -23.01 4.88
N GLY A 257 -7.31 -23.92 4.56
CA GLY A 257 -8.75 -23.64 4.63
C GLY A 257 -9.21 -22.48 3.74
N GLY A 258 -8.48 -22.17 2.66
CA GLY A 258 -8.77 -21.04 1.79
C GLY A 258 -8.26 -19.69 2.32
N PHE A 259 -7.44 -19.68 3.38
CA PHE A 259 -6.76 -18.50 3.89
C PHE A 259 -5.26 -18.61 3.71
N LEU A 260 -4.67 -17.50 3.29
CA LEU A 260 -3.26 -17.33 2.98
C LEU A 260 -2.75 -16.15 3.82
N GLU A 261 -1.57 -16.31 4.43
CA GLU A 261 -0.85 -15.14 4.98
C GLU A 261 0.14 -14.61 3.95
N GLU A 262 0.40 -13.31 4.00
CA GLU A 262 1.49 -12.68 3.26
C GLU A 262 2.30 -11.76 4.17
N ASP A 263 3.62 -11.91 4.14
CA ASP A 263 4.57 -11.05 4.82
C ASP A 263 5.26 -10.15 3.80
N ALA A 264 5.24 -8.84 4.02
CA ALA A 264 5.97 -7.90 3.19
C ALA A 264 7.12 -7.22 3.96
N GLU A 265 8.22 -7.00 3.25
CA GLU A 265 9.33 -6.13 3.65
C GLU A 265 9.53 -5.05 2.61
N VAL A 266 9.67 -3.80 3.07
CA VAL A 266 9.91 -2.63 2.22
C VAL A 266 11.25 -2.01 2.59
N TRP A 267 12.12 -1.89 1.61
CA TRP A 267 13.47 -1.36 1.71
C TRP A 267 13.60 -0.08 0.91
N ASP A 268 14.23 0.94 1.47
CA ASP A 268 14.51 2.19 0.78
C ASP A 268 15.81 2.15 -0.06
N SER A 269 16.11 3.26 -0.72
CA SER A 269 17.31 3.43 -1.54
C SER A 269 18.63 3.42 -0.74
N ALA A 270 18.54 3.60 0.58
CA ALA A 270 19.69 3.57 1.51
C ALA A 270 19.85 2.21 2.23
N ASP A 271 19.24 1.15 1.69
CA ASP A 271 19.26 -0.20 2.28
C ASP A 271 18.70 -0.29 3.70
N ARG A 272 17.74 0.58 4.05
CA ARG A 272 17.05 0.52 5.34
C ARG A 272 15.70 -0.20 5.18
N LEU A 273 15.40 -1.07 6.13
CA LEU A 273 14.06 -1.68 6.26
C LEU A 273 13.11 -0.63 6.83
N VAL A 274 12.26 -0.05 5.98
CA VAL A 274 11.41 1.09 6.34
C VAL A 274 9.98 0.71 6.69
N ALA A 275 9.49 -0.44 6.19
CA ALA A 275 8.21 -1.00 6.61
C ALA A 275 8.20 -2.52 6.54
N GLN A 276 7.33 -3.12 7.35
CA GLN A 276 7.00 -4.53 7.35
C GLN A 276 5.49 -4.69 7.52
N SER A 277 4.92 -5.71 6.91
CA SER A 277 3.51 -6.04 7.12
C SER A 277 3.28 -7.54 7.17
N ARG A 278 2.16 -7.90 7.79
CA ARG A 278 1.54 -9.22 7.66
C ARG A 278 0.06 -9.03 7.34
N GLN A 279 -0.43 -9.78 6.36
CA GLN A 279 -1.86 -9.83 6.06
C GLN A 279 -2.39 -11.25 6.10
N LEU A 280 -3.70 -11.36 6.34
CA LEU A 280 -4.49 -12.54 6.10
C LEU A 280 -5.41 -12.26 4.92
N ALA A 281 -5.31 -13.06 3.87
CA ALA A 281 -6.11 -12.94 2.66
C ALA A 281 -6.93 -14.22 2.42
N ARG A 282 -8.05 -14.09 1.72
CA ARG A 282 -8.93 -15.21 1.38
C ARG A 282 -8.76 -15.60 -0.09
N VAL A 283 -8.47 -16.88 -0.33
CA VAL A 283 -8.42 -17.47 -1.66
C VAL A 283 -9.66 -18.33 -1.88
N ARG A 284 -10.33 -18.19 -3.02
CA ARG A 284 -11.36 -19.13 -3.43
C ARG A 284 -10.65 -20.34 -4.05
N LEU A 285 -10.68 -21.45 -3.33
CA LEU A 285 -10.29 -22.75 -3.89
C LEU A 285 -11.48 -23.21 -4.74
N GLY A 286 -11.26 -23.28 -6.07
CA GLY A 286 -12.26 -23.72 -7.05
C GLY A 286 -12.69 -25.17 -6.84
#